data_6ec333b77788230fd6cfb96b14f0c8c0
#
_entry.id   6ec333b77788230fd6cfb96b14f0c8c0
#
_cell.length_a   1.000
_cell.length_b   1.000
_cell.length_c   1.000
_cell.angle_alpha   90.00
_cell.angle_beta   90.00
_cell.angle_gamma   90.00
#
_symmetry.space_group_name_H-M   'P 1'
#
loop_
_entity.id
_entity.type
_entity.pdbx_description
1 polymer ?
#
loop_
_entity_poly.entity_id
_entity_poly.type
_entity_poly.pdbx_seq_one_letter_code
_entity_poly.pdbx_strand_id
1 'polypeptide(L)'
;MKVTFLGAAHEVTGSCTLLEVGDKKGVIDCGMEQGKDLFENQELPVAASVLDFALVTHAHVDHSGLLPLLYKNGFRGTVYATGATCSLLDIMLRDCAHIQMADAEWKSRKAMRRGEAAVEPLYDLDDVAGLMKLLHPCEYGSQVQVNESVTIRFTDVGHLLGSAAIEIWLKEGDCEKKIVFSGDIGNLDQPILCDPKHIDKTDYLVIESTYGDRNHADERPDYIAELSACIQRTLDRGGNVVIPSFAVGRTQEMLYFIREIKTRGLVTGHSDFPVYVDSPLAIEATSVFLQCDSSYIDEEMQAVIRSGENPLCFPGLRLSVSQEESKAINEDKTPKVIISASGMCDAGRIRHHLKHNLWRPECLVLFVGYQAVGTLGRALHDGAKEVKLFNEEIEVESEIASLPGVSGHADKQGLIAWLKGFSEKPELVFVNHGDPESADSFTACLNNELGYRAFAPYSGTEFDIAAGRFTVVTQGRPIVKTPKAPSAERKVNPLFTELLRAAEARMQAVRGCEGRSNRDLRAFTDAVRKLTDKIKR
;
A
#
# COMPACT_ATOMS: atom_id res chain seq x y z
N MET A 1 11.39 -9.75 -30.02
CA MET A 1 10.52 -9.08 -29.01
C MET A 1 10.31 -10.04 -27.86
N LYS A 2 10.59 -9.64 -26.61
CA LYS A 2 10.48 -10.54 -25.45
C LYS A 2 9.93 -9.79 -24.23
N VAL A 3 9.08 -10.45 -23.45
CA VAL A 3 8.68 -10.02 -22.11
C VAL A 3 9.25 -10.97 -21.06
N THR A 4 9.68 -10.41 -19.93
CA THR A 4 10.11 -11.15 -18.74
C THR A 4 9.35 -10.64 -17.54
N PHE A 5 8.58 -11.51 -16.90
CA PHE A 5 7.82 -11.18 -15.69
C PHE A 5 8.75 -11.21 -14.48
N LEU A 6 8.88 -10.11 -13.75
CA LEU A 6 9.83 -9.98 -12.64
C LEU A 6 9.12 -9.87 -11.28
N GLY A 7 7.95 -9.22 -11.25
CA GLY A 7 7.23 -8.99 -9.99
C GLY A 7 5.71 -9.02 -10.15
N ALA A 8 5.01 -8.95 -9.04
CA ALA A 8 3.56 -9.21 -8.92
C ALA A 8 3.15 -10.57 -9.53
N ALA A 9 4.06 -11.52 -9.54
CA ALA A 9 3.92 -12.84 -10.14
C ALA A 9 3.48 -13.85 -9.09
N HIS A 10 2.18 -14.13 -8.98
CA HIS A 10 1.50 -14.77 -7.85
C HIS A 10 1.62 -13.98 -6.54
N GLU A 11 1.71 -12.67 -6.66
CA GLU A 11 1.72 -11.69 -5.57
C GLU A 11 0.98 -10.43 -6.00
N VAL A 12 0.45 -9.66 -5.04
CA VAL A 12 -0.31 -8.43 -5.31
C VAL A 12 0.54 -7.15 -5.22
N THR A 13 1.87 -7.26 -5.09
CA THR A 13 2.75 -6.09 -4.98
C THR A 13 4.03 -6.29 -5.77
N GLY A 14 4.75 -5.19 -6.03
CA GLY A 14 6.03 -5.23 -6.70
C GLY A 14 5.94 -5.40 -8.22
N SER A 15 4.88 -4.90 -8.87
CA SER A 15 4.67 -5.02 -10.32
C SER A 15 5.88 -4.55 -11.11
N CYS A 16 6.46 -5.45 -11.91
CA CYS A 16 7.58 -5.15 -12.79
C CYS A 16 7.66 -6.16 -13.93
N THR A 17 7.67 -5.67 -15.16
CA THR A 17 7.87 -6.50 -16.35
C THR A 17 8.92 -5.86 -17.27
N LEU A 18 9.95 -6.62 -17.64
CA LEU A 18 10.95 -6.18 -18.62
C LEU A 18 10.45 -6.46 -20.03
N LEU A 19 10.50 -5.47 -20.89
CA LEU A 19 10.20 -5.56 -22.33
C LEU A 19 11.48 -5.31 -23.13
N GLU A 20 11.80 -6.24 -24.04
CA GLU A 20 12.93 -6.15 -24.97
C GLU A 20 12.42 -6.21 -26.40
N VAL A 21 12.80 -5.23 -27.23
CA VAL A 21 12.43 -5.15 -28.66
C VAL A 21 13.66 -4.74 -29.46
N GLY A 22 14.26 -5.68 -30.19
CA GLY A 22 15.55 -5.45 -30.84
C GLY A 22 16.63 -5.09 -29.82
N ASP A 23 17.24 -3.93 -29.98
CA ASP A 23 18.24 -3.38 -29.06
C ASP A 23 17.63 -2.50 -27.93
N LYS A 24 16.32 -2.22 -27.99
CA LYS A 24 15.60 -1.38 -27.04
C LYS A 24 15.08 -2.17 -25.85
N LYS A 25 15.18 -1.59 -24.68
CA LYS A 25 14.74 -2.19 -23.42
C LYS A 25 13.96 -1.20 -22.59
N GLY A 26 12.87 -1.66 -22.02
CA GLY A 26 12.07 -0.86 -21.11
C GLY A 26 11.41 -1.70 -20.03
N VAL A 27 10.89 -1.05 -19.01
CA VAL A 27 10.11 -1.70 -17.98
C VAL A 27 8.67 -1.18 -18.00
N ILE A 28 7.72 -2.07 -17.74
CA ILE A 28 6.34 -1.73 -17.45
C ILE A 28 6.17 -1.89 -15.96
N ASP A 29 5.89 -0.80 -15.28
CA ASP A 29 5.94 -0.60 -13.84
C ASP A 29 7.32 -0.93 -13.23
N CYS A 30 7.56 -0.44 -12.04
CA CYS A 30 8.71 -0.76 -11.22
C CYS A 30 8.31 -0.54 -9.77
N GLY A 31 7.54 -1.49 -9.26
CA GLY A 31 6.86 -1.42 -8.00
C GLY A 31 7.71 -1.90 -6.83
N MET A 32 7.35 -1.44 -5.65
CA MET A 32 7.93 -1.89 -4.39
C MET A 32 7.08 -3.01 -3.80
N GLU A 33 7.73 -4.07 -3.39
CA GLU A 33 7.09 -5.14 -2.63
C GLU A 33 6.63 -4.62 -1.26
N GLN A 34 5.42 -5.00 -0.87
CA GLN A 34 4.82 -4.62 0.40
C GLN A 34 4.26 -5.84 1.13
N GLY A 35 4.53 -5.92 2.42
CA GLY A 35 4.00 -7.00 3.25
C GLY A 35 4.97 -8.17 3.41
N LYS A 36 4.49 -9.38 3.20
CA LYS A 36 5.27 -10.61 3.30
C LYS A 36 5.28 -11.29 1.94
N ASP A 37 6.43 -11.29 1.32
CA ASP A 37 6.65 -12.01 0.10
C ASP A 37 6.51 -13.51 0.35
N LEU A 38 5.81 -14.18 -0.56
CA LEU A 38 5.61 -15.63 -0.54
C LEU A 38 6.65 -16.35 -1.38
N PHE A 39 7.09 -15.71 -2.46
CA PHE A 39 8.06 -16.24 -3.41
C PHE A 39 9.26 -15.31 -3.57
N GLU A 40 10.39 -15.90 -3.99
CA GLU A 40 11.58 -15.14 -4.36
C GLU A 40 11.36 -14.52 -5.75
N ASN A 41 11.36 -13.19 -5.83
CA ASN A 41 11.32 -12.46 -7.09
C ASN A 41 12.72 -12.28 -7.66
N GLN A 42 12.83 -12.38 -8.98
CA GLN A 42 14.11 -12.15 -9.68
C GLN A 42 14.38 -10.65 -9.79
N GLU A 43 15.60 -10.26 -9.52
CA GLU A 43 16.06 -8.91 -9.80
C GLU A 43 16.03 -8.61 -11.30
N LEU A 44 16.01 -7.33 -11.64
CA LEU A 44 16.09 -6.89 -13.03
C LEU A 44 17.37 -7.46 -13.69
N PRO A 45 17.26 -8.28 -14.73
CA PRO A 45 18.42 -9.01 -15.30
C PRO A 45 19.37 -8.13 -16.11
N VAL A 46 19.09 -6.83 -16.18
CA VAL A 46 19.88 -5.83 -16.90
C VAL A 46 20.18 -4.64 -15.98
N ALA A 47 21.30 -3.96 -16.24
CA ALA A 47 21.60 -2.73 -15.51
C ALA A 47 20.57 -1.64 -15.85
N ALA A 48 20.14 -0.87 -14.85
CA ALA A 48 19.17 0.21 -15.05
C ALA A 48 19.63 1.25 -16.09
N SER A 49 20.94 1.43 -16.24
CA SER A 49 21.56 2.35 -17.22
C SER A 49 21.37 1.96 -18.69
N VAL A 50 20.96 0.73 -18.99
CA VAL A 50 20.69 0.28 -20.37
C VAL A 50 19.21 0.28 -20.72
N LEU A 51 18.34 0.70 -19.81
CA LEU A 51 16.94 0.89 -20.08
C LEU A 51 16.71 2.20 -20.84
N ASP A 52 15.98 2.12 -21.94
CA ASP A 52 15.64 3.27 -22.81
C ASP A 52 14.39 4.01 -22.30
N PHE A 53 13.44 3.28 -21.68
CA PHE A 53 12.17 3.84 -21.20
C PHE A 53 11.58 3.07 -20.02
N ALA A 54 10.65 3.71 -19.32
CA ALA A 54 9.75 3.06 -18.37
C ALA A 54 8.31 3.51 -18.66
N LEU A 55 7.36 2.59 -18.56
CA LEU A 55 5.93 2.86 -18.72
C LEU A 55 5.25 2.61 -17.39
N VAL A 56 4.44 3.55 -16.90
CA VAL A 56 3.81 3.44 -15.58
C VAL A 56 2.30 3.43 -15.74
N THR A 57 1.66 2.37 -15.25
CA THR A 57 0.21 2.21 -15.32
C THR A 57 -0.51 3.17 -14.40
N HIS A 58 -0.05 3.33 -13.18
CA HIS A 58 -0.59 4.25 -12.18
C HIS A 58 0.40 4.49 -11.02
N ALA A 59 0.03 5.38 -10.09
CA ALA A 59 0.97 5.91 -9.12
C ALA A 59 1.11 5.11 -7.82
N HIS A 60 0.37 4.01 -7.59
CA HIS A 60 0.53 3.22 -6.37
C HIS A 60 1.97 2.71 -6.22
N VAL A 61 2.41 2.59 -4.97
CA VAL A 61 3.81 2.27 -4.63
C VAL A 61 4.24 0.89 -5.12
N ASP A 62 3.34 -0.06 -5.17
CA ASP A 62 3.55 -1.40 -5.72
C ASP A 62 3.64 -1.46 -7.25
N HIS A 63 3.42 -0.34 -7.94
CA HIS A 63 3.67 -0.15 -9.38
C HIS A 63 4.78 0.85 -9.69
N SER A 64 5.10 1.75 -8.77
CA SER A 64 6.00 2.88 -9.04
C SER A 64 7.15 3.05 -8.03
N GLY A 65 7.05 2.41 -6.87
CA GLY A 65 7.88 2.73 -5.70
C GLY A 65 9.37 2.50 -5.86
N LEU A 66 9.82 1.73 -6.85
CA LEU A 66 11.24 1.51 -7.15
C LEU A 66 11.76 2.32 -8.36
N LEU A 67 10.94 3.15 -8.99
CA LEU A 67 11.40 4.03 -10.07
C LEU A 67 12.58 4.94 -9.65
N PRO A 68 12.58 5.56 -8.44
CA PRO A 68 13.74 6.36 -8.02
C PRO A 68 15.00 5.51 -7.83
N LEU A 69 14.88 4.23 -7.49
CA LEU A 69 16.01 3.32 -7.41
C LEU A 69 16.61 3.03 -8.80
N LEU A 70 15.78 2.94 -9.85
CA LEU A 70 16.28 2.86 -11.22
C LEU A 70 17.12 4.10 -11.56
N TYR A 71 16.64 5.31 -11.22
CA TYR A 71 17.37 6.56 -11.43
C TYR A 71 18.71 6.56 -10.67
N LYS A 72 18.71 6.18 -9.39
CA LYS A 72 19.92 6.03 -8.57
C LYS A 72 20.93 5.09 -9.21
N ASN A 73 20.44 3.98 -9.81
CA ASN A 73 21.26 2.97 -10.48
C ASN A 73 21.60 3.30 -11.95
N GLY A 74 21.39 4.55 -12.37
CA GLY A 74 21.87 5.05 -13.66
C GLY A 74 20.84 5.09 -14.79
N PHE A 75 19.56 4.79 -14.55
CA PHE A 75 18.49 5.01 -15.53
C PHE A 75 18.42 6.49 -15.93
N ARG A 76 18.39 6.76 -17.22
CA ARG A 76 18.25 8.12 -17.79
C ARG A 76 17.31 8.16 -19.00
N GLY A 77 16.57 7.06 -19.21
CA GLY A 77 15.51 6.99 -20.22
C GLY A 77 14.30 7.84 -19.84
N THR A 78 13.29 7.84 -20.69
CA THR A 78 12.05 8.57 -20.44
C THR A 78 11.04 7.70 -19.68
N VAL A 79 10.35 8.29 -18.71
CA VAL A 79 9.25 7.65 -17.97
C VAL A 79 7.94 8.19 -18.52
N TYR A 80 7.14 7.33 -19.14
CA TYR A 80 5.84 7.69 -19.69
C TYR A 80 4.72 7.29 -18.72
N ALA A 81 3.85 8.23 -18.43
CA ALA A 81 2.66 8.02 -17.61
C ALA A 81 1.58 9.04 -17.99
N THR A 82 0.36 8.88 -17.53
CA THR A 82 -0.66 9.93 -17.71
C THR A 82 -0.30 11.19 -16.90
N GLY A 83 -0.85 12.34 -17.29
CA GLY A 83 -0.55 13.60 -16.60
C GLY A 83 -0.92 13.58 -15.12
N ALA A 84 -2.06 12.98 -14.78
CA ALA A 84 -2.49 12.85 -13.39
C ALA A 84 -1.60 11.85 -12.61
N THR A 85 -1.21 10.73 -13.22
CA THR A 85 -0.24 9.81 -12.64
C THR A 85 1.10 10.49 -12.38
N CYS A 86 1.62 11.31 -13.31
CA CYS A 86 2.85 12.08 -13.10
C CYS A 86 2.75 13.00 -11.87
N SER A 87 1.61 13.67 -11.69
CA SER A 87 1.39 14.56 -10.54
C SER A 87 1.31 13.77 -9.21
N LEU A 88 0.67 12.60 -9.21
CA LEU A 88 0.61 11.73 -8.03
C LEU A 88 1.97 11.10 -7.71
N LEU A 89 2.75 10.71 -8.72
CA LEU A 89 4.10 10.16 -8.55
C LEU A 89 5.01 11.13 -7.78
N ASP A 90 4.94 12.44 -8.06
CA ASP A 90 5.76 13.42 -7.36
C ASP A 90 5.51 13.39 -5.84
N ILE A 91 4.25 13.42 -5.42
CA ILE A 91 3.92 13.43 -3.99
C ILE A 91 4.16 12.07 -3.33
N MET A 92 3.81 10.97 -3.99
CA MET A 92 3.93 9.63 -3.42
C MET A 92 5.39 9.18 -3.28
N LEU A 93 6.21 9.40 -4.29
CA LEU A 93 7.62 9.01 -4.25
C LEU A 93 8.44 9.86 -3.28
N ARG A 94 8.10 11.15 -3.11
CA ARG A 94 8.69 11.99 -2.05
C ARG A 94 8.32 11.47 -0.65
N ASP A 95 7.07 11.09 -0.43
CA ASP A 95 6.64 10.50 0.85
C ASP A 95 7.36 9.17 1.12
N CYS A 96 7.45 8.30 0.11
CA CYS A 96 8.23 7.06 0.20
C CYS A 96 9.70 7.31 0.54
N ALA A 97 10.35 8.28 -0.08
CA ALA A 97 11.74 8.65 0.21
C ALA A 97 11.87 9.13 1.67
N HIS A 98 10.98 10.01 2.13
CA HIS A 98 10.97 10.48 3.52
C HIS A 98 10.83 9.32 4.52
N ILE A 99 9.92 8.39 4.28
CA ILE A 99 9.72 7.21 5.15
C ILE A 99 10.99 6.35 5.19
N GLN A 100 11.58 6.06 4.03
CA GLN A 100 12.79 5.23 3.95
C GLN A 100 14.00 5.90 4.59
N MET A 101 14.19 7.21 4.39
CA MET A 101 15.27 7.98 5.00
C MET A 101 15.13 8.00 6.52
N ALA A 102 13.93 8.23 7.06
CA ALA A 102 13.66 8.20 8.50
C ALA A 102 13.91 6.79 9.11
N ASP A 103 13.52 5.74 8.40
CA ASP A 103 13.71 4.35 8.81
C ASP A 103 15.20 3.97 8.79
N ALA A 104 15.94 4.37 7.74
CA ALA A 104 17.37 4.18 7.63
C ALA A 104 18.13 4.92 8.74
N GLU A 105 17.75 6.15 9.06
CA GLU A 105 18.33 6.92 10.17
C GLU A 105 18.07 6.24 11.53
N TRP A 106 16.86 5.75 11.76
CA TRP A 106 16.52 5.02 12.98
C TRP A 106 17.33 3.72 13.09
N LYS A 107 17.43 2.94 12.02
CA LYS A 107 18.22 1.71 11.94
C LYS A 107 19.71 2.01 12.15
N SER A 108 20.24 3.08 11.53
CA SER A 108 21.63 3.52 11.69
C SER A 108 21.96 3.89 13.13
N ARG A 109 21.10 4.65 13.82
CA ARG A 109 21.27 4.96 15.25
C ARG A 109 21.35 3.69 16.11
N LYS A 110 20.58 2.66 15.77
CA LYS A 110 20.59 1.36 16.45
C LYS A 110 21.83 0.53 16.11
N ALA A 111 22.25 0.52 14.84
CA ALA A 111 23.46 -0.16 14.34
C ALA A 111 24.74 0.44 14.97
N MET A 112 24.86 1.77 14.99
CA MET A 112 26.01 2.46 15.61
C MET A 112 26.18 2.13 17.09
N ARG A 113 25.09 1.95 17.84
CA ARG A 113 25.16 1.50 19.25
C ARG A 113 25.71 0.08 19.40
N ARG A 114 25.74 -0.71 18.31
CA ARG A 114 26.29 -2.07 18.26
C ARG A 114 27.67 -2.14 17.60
N GLY A 115 28.20 -0.99 17.14
CA GLY A 115 29.45 -0.95 16.38
C GLY A 115 29.30 -1.44 14.93
N GLU A 116 28.07 -1.48 14.39
CA GLU A 116 27.75 -1.87 13.03
C GLU A 116 27.76 -0.63 12.11
N ALA A 117 27.88 -0.85 10.78
CA ALA A 117 27.82 0.22 9.78
C ALA A 117 26.43 0.91 9.76
N ALA A 118 26.39 2.16 9.29
CA ALA A 118 25.14 2.88 9.04
C ALA A 118 24.35 2.18 7.92
N VAL A 119 23.03 2.26 8.02
CA VAL A 119 22.10 1.75 6.99
C VAL A 119 21.75 2.91 6.07
N GLU A 120 21.90 2.72 4.79
CA GLU A 120 21.48 3.69 3.77
C GLU A 120 20.04 3.42 3.31
N PRO A 121 19.26 4.46 2.93
CA PRO A 121 17.97 4.26 2.29
C PRO A 121 18.16 3.69 0.88
N LEU A 122 17.14 3.02 0.36
CA LEU A 122 17.16 2.52 -1.02
C LEU A 122 17.40 3.67 -1.99
N TYR A 123 16.74 4.79 -1.81
CA TYR A 123 16.90 6.04 -2.53
C TYR A 123 16.53 7.22 -1.63
N ASP A 124 16.85 8.42 -2.03
CA ASP A 124 16.58 9.66 -1.31
C ASP A 124 15.77 10.67 -2.14
N LEU A 125 15.57 11.87 -1.61
CA LEU A 125 14.82 12.94 -2.27
C LEU A 125 15.51 13.48 -3.54
N ASP A 126 16.83 13.44 -3.61
CA ASP A 126 17.56 13.87 -4.81
C ASP A 126 17.36 12.88 -5.96
N ASP A 127 17.28 11.58 -5.65
CA ASP A 127 16.96 10.53 -6.62
C ASP A 127 15.53 10.72 -7.15
N VAL A 128 14.56 11.02 -6.27
CA VAL A 128 13.19 11.35 -6.69
C VAL A 128 13.17 12.59 -7.56
N ALA A 129 13.81 13.68 -7.13
CA ALA A 129 13.85 14.93 -7.91
C ALA A 129 14.54 14.77 -9.27
N GLY A 130 15.51 13.85 -9.35
CA GLY A 130 16.16 13.48 -10.60
C GLY A 130 15.23 12.69 -11.53
N LEU A 131 14.49 11.72 -11.00
CA LEU A 131 13.51 10.93 -11.74
C LEU A 131 12.37 11.80 -12.29
N MET A 132 11.85 12.74 -11.49
CA MET A 132 10.77 13.64 -11.92
C MET A 132 11.10 14.43 -13.20
N LYS A 133 12.36 14.70 -13.48
CA LYS A 133 12.79 15.37 -14.71
C LYS A 133 12.73 14.48 -15.95
N LEU A 134 12.58 13.17 -15.77
CA LEU A 134 12.47 12.18 -16.83
C LEU A 134 11.03 11.85 -17.19
N LEU A 135 10.04 12.36 -16.44
CA LEU A 135 8.63 12.12 -16.69
C LEU A 135 8.17 12.78 -17.99
N HIS A 136 7.40 12.03 -18.76
CA HIS A 136 6.72 12.49 -19.98
C HIS A 136 5.22 12.25 -19.81
N PRO A 137 4.42 13.30 -19.53
CA PRO A 137 2.98 13.14 -19.37
C PRO A 137 2.31 12.84 -20.71
N CYS A 138 1.44 11.85 -20.71
CA CYS A 138 0.65 11.39 -21.86
C CYS A 138 -0.83 11.67 -21.63
N GLU A 139 -1.57 11.94 -22.70
CA GLU A 139 -3.02 12.05 -22.67
C GLU A 139 -3.68 10.70 -22.93
N TYR A 140 -4.83 10.44 -22.32
CA TYR A 140 -5.64 9.28 -22.64
C TYR A 140 -6.02 9.24 -24.11
N GLY A 141 -5.97 8.02 -24.70
CA GLY A 141 -6.36 7.77 -26.07
C GLY A 141 -5.36 8.22 -27.14
N SER A 142 -4.38 9.05 -26.78
CA SER A 142 -3.36 9.54 -27.70
C SER A 142 -2.25 8.52 -27.91
N GLN A 143 -1.86 8.28 -29.17
CA GLN A 143 -0.69 7.45 -29.47
C GLN A 143 0.61 8.26 -29.32
N VAL A 144 1.57 7.69 -28.62
CA VAL A 144 2.90 8.25 -28.40
C VAL A 144 3.94 7.29 -28.93
N GLN A 145 4.77 7.77 -29.85
CA GLN A 145 5.92 6.99 -30.35
C GLN A 145 7.09 7.12 -29.38
N VAL A 146 7.39 6.02 -28.68
CA VAL A 146 8.54 5.96 -27.73
C VAL A 146 9.86 5.90 -28.49
N ASN A 147 9.92 5.06 -29.52
CA ASN A 147 11.07 4.91 -30.44
C ASN A 147 10.58 4.27 -31.75
N GLU A 148 11.50 3.91 -32.63
CA GLU A 148 11.19 3.29 -33.93
C GLU A 148 10.48 1.95 -33.83
N SER A 149 10.60 1.25 -32.70
CA SER A 149 10.07 -0.11 -32.48
C SER A 149 8.87 -0.17 -31.53
N VAL A 150 8.60 0.93 -30.80
CA VAL A 150 7.59 0.95 -29.71
C VAL A 150 6.71 2.18 -29.83
N THR A 151 5.41 1.95 -29.97
CA THR A 151 4.37 2.98 -29.86
C THR A 151 3.42 2.61 -28.72
N ILE A 152 2.95 3.56 -27.95
CA ILE A 152 2.09 3.33 -26.78
C ILE A 152 0.82 4.17 -26.83
N ARG A 153 -0.19 3.72 -26.08
CA ARG A 153 -1.40 4.49 -25.76
C ARG A 153 -1.86 4.14 -24.35
N PHE A 154 -2.28 5.15 -23.60
CA PHE A 154 -2.88 4.99 -22.28
C PHE A 154 -4.40 5.01 -22.40
N THR A 155 -5.08 4.01 -21.85
CA THR A 155 -6.53 3.89 -21.83
C THR A 155 -7.00 3.81 -20.38
N ASP A 156 -7.90 4.70 -19.98
CA ASP A 156 -8.43 4.81 -18.63
C ASP A 156 -9.05 3.49 -18.14
N VAL A 157 -8.68 3.06 -16.94
CA VAL A 157 -9.22 1.85 -16.31
C VAL A 157 -9.87 2.10 -14.95
N GLY A 158 -10.06 3.37 -14.56
CA GLY A 158 -10.91 3.78 -13.44
C GLY A 158 -10.50 3.31 -12.03
N HIS A 159 -9.24 2.89 -11.83
CA HIS A 159 -8.77 2.39 -10.54
C HIS A 159 -8.28 3.50 -9.60
N LEU A 160 -7.49 4.41 -10.14
CA LEU A 160 -6.93 5.57 -9.46
C LEU A 160 -6.93 6.75 -10.42
N LEU A 161 -6.89 7.98 -9.91
CA LEU A 161 -6.77 9.15 -10.75
C LEU A 161 -5.55 9.02 -11.68
N GLY A 162 -5.80 9.00 -12.98
CA GLY A 162 -4.75 8.82 -13.99
C GLY A 162 -4.36 7.38 -14.28
N SER A 163 -4.96 6.38 -13.62
CA SER A 163 -4.67 4.97 -13.90
C SER A 163 -5.00 4.58 -15.33
N ALA A 164 -4.17 3.73 -15.94
CA ALA A 164 -4.36 3.32 -17.31
C ALA A 164 -3.91 1.89 -17.58
N ALA A 165 -4.65 1.23 -18.47
CA ALA A 165 -4.08 0.16 -19.25
C ALA A 165 -3.14 0.75 -20.31
N ILE A 166 -2.03 0.07 -20.56
CA ILE A 166 -1.04 0.48 -21.55
C ILE A 166 -1.11 -0.44 -22.74
N GLU A 167 -1.51 0.11 -23.87
CA GLU A 167 -1.49 -0.55 -25.16
C GLU A 167 -0.13 -0.30 -25.82
N ILE A 168 0.57 -1.36 -26.20
CA ILE A 168 1.93 -1.27 -26.73
C ILE A 168 1.98 -1.98 -28.08
N TRP A 169 2.22 -1.22 -29.14
CA TRP A 169 2.51 -1.75 -30.46
C TRP A 169 4.02 -1.92 -30.60
N LEU A 170 4.42 -3.12 -30.96
CA LEU A 170 5.80 -3.55 -31.06
C LEU A 170 6.12 -3.89 -32.53
N LYS A 171 7.26 -3.41 -33.02
CA LYS A 171 7.72 -3.68 -34.38
C LYS A 171 9.20 -4.13 -34.36
N GLU A 172 9.46 -5.28 -34.98
CA GLU A 172 10.80 -5.81 -35.16
C GLU A 172 10.91 -6.44 -36.55
N GLY A 173 11.59 -5.76 -37.49
CA GLY A 173 11.58 -6.13 -38.90
C GLY A 173 10.16 -6.05 -39.50
N ASP A 174 9.71 -7.17 -40.09
CA ASP A 174 8.36 -7.29 -40.69
C ASP A 174 7.31 -7.80 -39.65
N CYS A 175 7.72 -8.09 -38.43
CA CYS A 175 6.82 -8.55 -37.37
C CYS A 175 6.26 -7.37 -36.60
N GLU A 176 4.93 -7.27 -36.57
CA GLU A 176 4.20 -6.31 -35.70
C GLU A 176 3.31 -7.09 -34.77
N LYS A 177 3.31 -6.75 -33.48
CA LYS A 177 2.49 -7.34 -32.44
C LYS A 177 2.00 -6.26 -31.48
N LYS A 178 0.82 -6.49 -30.90
CA LYS A 178 0.26 -5.63 -29.86
C LYS A 178 0.17 -6.41 -28.55
N ILE A 179 0.67 -5.83 -27.47
CA ILE A 179 0.48 -6.32 -26.10
C ILE A 179 -0.18 -5.24 -25.27
N VAL A 180 -1.09 -5.63 -24.39
CA VAL A 180 -1.75 -4.74 -23.44
C VAL A 180 -1.38 -5.15 -22.01
N PHE A 181 -1.04 -4.19 -21.18
CA PHE A 181 -0.94 -4.34 -19.73
C PHE A 181 -2.13 -3.62 -19.11
N SER A 182 -2.95 -4.34 -18.34
CA SER A 182 -4.15 -3.74 -17.74
C SER A 182 -3.83 -2.68 -16.68
N GLY A 183 -2.67 -2.77 -16.03
CA GLY A 183 -2.53 -2.19 -14.70
C GLY A 183 -3.59 -2.76 -13.77
N ASP A 184 -3.99 -2.00 -12.78
CA ASP A 184 -5.11 -2.33 -11.91
C ASP A 184 -6.40 -1.79 -12.51
N ILE A 185 -7.42 -2.65 -12.61
CA ILE A 185 -8.70 -2.32 -13.21
C ILE A 185 -9.66 -1.87 -12.11
N GLY A 186 -10.27 -0.71 -12.29
CA GLY A 186 -11.23 -0.13 -11.36
C GLY A 186 -12.55 -0.89 -11.30
N ASN A 187 -13.23 -0.72 -10.17
CA ASN A 187 -14.62 -1.17 -10.04
C ASN A 187 -15.55 -0.20 -10.77
N LEU A 188 -16.72 -0.68 -11.20
CA LEU A 188 -17.72 0.16 -11.87
C LEU A 188 -18.39 1.15 -10.92
N ASP A 189 -18.91 2.25 -11.47
CA ASP A 189 -19.67 3.29 -10.75
C ASP A 189 -18.95 3.84 -9.50
N GLN A 190 -17.65 3.91 -9.50
CA GLN A 190 -16.90 4.54 -8.40
C GLN A 190 -17.10 6.06 -8.43
N PRO A 191 -17.25 6.73 -7.28
CA PRO A 191 -17.33 8.18 -7.30
C PRO A 191 -16.00 8.78 -7.77
N ILE A 192 -16.06 9.93 -8.41
CA ILE A 192 -14.91 10.72 -8.87
C ILE A 192 -14.31 10.19 -10.18
N LEU A 193 -14.13 8.88 -10.33
CA LEU A 193 -13.41 8.26 -11.44
C LEU A 193 -14.37 7.77 -12.52
N CYS A 194 -13.91 7.80 -13.76
CA CYS A 194 -14.65 7.18 -14.86
C CYS A 194 -14.60 5.65 -14.76
N ASP A 195 -15.61 4.99 -15.29
CA ASP A 195 -15.61 3.54 -15.46
C ASP A 195 -14.48 3.07 -16.40
N PRO A 196 -13.94 1.85 -16.20
CA PRO A 196 -12.94 1.26 -17.07
C PRO A 196 -13.36 1.25 -18.53
N LYS A 197 -12.54 1.85 -19.40
CA LYS A 197 -12.78 1.83 -20.85
C LYS A 197 -12.31 0.54 -21.46
N HIS A 198 -13.03 0.09 -22.50
CA HIS A 198 -12.68 -1.10 -23.25
C HIS A 198 -11.61 -0.81 -24.31
N ILE A 199 -10.80 -1.84 -24.58
CA ILE A 199 -9.78 -1.85 -25.63
C ILE A 199 -10.28 -2.80 -26.74
N ASP A 200 -10.17 -2.37 -28.01
CA ASP A 200 -10.76 -3.10 -29.12
C ASP A 200 -10.10 -4.48 -29.32
N LYS A 201 -8.79 -4.53 -29.58
CA LYS A 201 -8.10 -5.81 -29.76
C LYS A 201 -6.63 -5.76 -29.36
N THR A 202 -6.08 -6.95 -29.07
CA THR A 202 -4.66 -7.16 -28.80
C THR A 202 -4.25 -8.59 -29.13
N ASP A 203 -2.97 -8.81 -29.46
CA ASP A 203 -2.44 -10.17 -29.61
C ASP A 203 -2.22 -10.82 -28.23
N TYR A 204 -1.67 -10.07 -27.29
CA TYR A 204 -1.36 -10.55 -25.93
C TYR A 204 -1.90 -9.60 -24.89
N LEU A 205 -2.32 -10.14 -23.76
CA LEU A 205 -2.85 -9.37 -22.64
C LEU A 205 -2.15 -9.80 -21.34
N VAL A 206 -1.69 -8.84 -20.56
CA VAL A 206 -1.31 -9.02 -19.15
C VAL A 206 -2.43 -8.37 -18.32
N ILE A 207 -3.13 -9.18 -17.52
CA ILE A 207 -4.29 -8.72 -16.73
C ILE A 207 -4.07 -8.98 -15.25
N GLU A 208 -4.52 -8.05 -14.39
CA GLU A 208 -4.53 -8.23 -12.94
C GLU A 208 -5.47 -9.34 -12.50
N SER A 209 -5.28 -9.82 -11.27
CA SER A 209 -6.13 -10.86 -10.68
C SER A 209 -6.31 -10.69 -9.16
N THR A 210 -6.26 -9.47 -8.66
CA THR A 210 -6.38 -9.16 -7.21
C THR A 210 -7.63 -9.80 -6.59
N TYR A 211 -8.75 -9.77 -7.29
CA TYR A 211 -10.00 -10.45 -6.93
C TYR A 211 -10.43 -11.52 -7.94
N GLY A 212 -9.50 -12.18 -8.58
CA GLY A 212 -9.76 -13.21 -9.59
C GLY A 212 -10.50 -14.45 -9.09
N ASP A 213 -10.56 -14.66 -7.79
CA ASP A 213 -11.20 -15.81 -7.12
C ASP A 213 -12.61 -15.50 -6.60
N ARG A 214 -12.99 -14.23 -6.44
CA ARG A 214 -14.21 -13.81 -5.73
C ARG A 214 -14.87 -12.58 -6.32
N ASN A 215 -16.17 -12.43 -6.01
CA ASN A 215 -16.92 -11.22 -6.30
C ASN A 215 -17.07 -10.36 -5.03
N HIS A 216 -17.33 -9.07 -5.24
CA HIS A 216 -17.84 -8.17 -4.20
C HIS A 216 -19.29 -8.55 -3.85
N ALA A 217 -19.92 -7.83 -2.93
CA ALA A 217 -21.31 -8.10 -2.56
C ALA A 217 -22.24 -8.08 -3.78
N ASP A 218 -23.26 -8.96 -3.79
CA ASP A 218 -24.21 -9.10 -4.90
C ASP A 218 -24.98 -7.79 -5.19
N GLU A 219 -25.23 -6.99 -4.17
CA GLU A 219 -25.83 -5.66 -4.27
C GLU A 219 -24.83 -4.63 -3.78
N ARG A 220 -24.66 -3.55 -4.54
CA ARG A 220 -23.82 -2.42 -4.13
C ARG A 220 -24.47 -1.70 -2.95
N PRO A 221 -23.79 -1.56 -1.80
CA PRO A 221 -24.31 -0.83 -0.67
C PRO A 221 -24.54 0.65 -1.00
N ASP A 222 -25.56 1.25 -0.40
CA ASP A 222 -25.67 2.72 -0.36
C ASP A 222 -24.65 3.28 0.64
N TYR A 223 -23.44 3.55 0.15
CA TYR A 223 -22.33 4.05 0.98
C TYR A 223 -22.66 5.34 1.71
N ILE A 224 -23.48 6.22 1.10
CA ILE A 224 -23.90 7.48 1.71
C ILE A 224 -24.82 7.19 2.88
N ALA A 225 -25.81 6.31 2.71
CA ALA A 225 -26.74 5.92 3.79
C ALA A 225 -25.99 5.20 4.93
N GLU A 226 -25.13 4.24 4.63
CA GLU A 226 -24.37 3.50 5.66
C GLU A 226 -23.38 4.39 6.41
N LEU A 227 -22.62 5.22 5.70
CA LEU A 227 -21.68 6.16 6.31
C LEU A 227 -22.42 7.20 7.16
N SER A 228 -23.55 7.74 6.69
CA SER A 228 -24.35 8.69 7.46
C SER A 228 -24.91 8.07 8.74
N ALA A 229 -25.37 6.81 8.67
CA ALA A 229 -25.84 6.08 9.85
C ALA A 229 -24.72 5.82 10.88
N CYS A 230 -23.51 5.48 10.39
CA CYS A 230 -22.31 5.32 11.23
C CYS A 230 -21.94 6.63 11.93
N ILE A 231 -21.93 7.74 11.20
CA ILE A 231 -21.63 9.07 11.74
C ILE A 231 -22.71 9.47 12.76
N GLN A 232 -24.00 9.38 12.40
CA GLN A 232 -25.12 9.76 13.27
C GLN A 232 -25.04 9.07 14.63
N ARG A 233 -25.06 7.72 14.64
CA ARG A 233 -25.08 6.96 15.91
C ARG A 233 -23.84 7.20 16.78
N THR A 234 -22.68 7.50 16.16
CA THR A 234 -21.45 7.74 16.89
C THR A 234 -21.43 9.14 17.51
N LEU A 235 -21.87 10.16 16.76
CA LEU A 235 -21.98 11.52 17.29
C LEU A 235 -23.07 11.63 18.37
N ASP A 236 -24.21 10.93 18.23
CA ASP A 236 -25.29 10.90 19.21
C ASP A 236 -24.83 10.38 20.58
N ARG A 237 -23.89 9.43 20.61
CA ARG A 237 -23.30 8.92 21.86
C ARG A 237 -22.06 9.72 22.33
N GLY A 238 -21.72 10.81 21.63
CA GLY A 238 -20.61 11.71 22.00
C GLY A 238 -19.21 11.21 21.59
N GLY A 239 -19.12 10.24 20.69
CA GLY A 239 -17.88 9.62 20.23
C GLY A 239 -17.30 10.22 18.96
N ASN A 240 -16.10 9.81 18.63
CA ASN A 240 -15.42 10.12 17.36
C ASN A 240 -15.57 8.96 16.38
N VAL A 241 -15.73 9.28 15.08
CA VAL A 241 -15.56 8.33 13.99
C VAL A 241 -14.12 8.42 13.47
N VAL A 242 -13.34 7.36 13.63
CA VAL A 242 -11.96 7.28 13.15
C VAL A 242 -11.93 6.39 11.90
N ILE A 243 -11.49 6.95 10.79
CA ILE A 243 -11.47 6.29 9.47
C ILE A 243 -10.02 6.09 9.03
N PRO A 244 -9.44 4.89 9.21
CA PRO A 244 -8.19 4.53 8.58
C PRO A 244 -8.37 4.51 7.06
N SER A 245 -7.58 5.30 6.33
CA SER A 245 -7.76 5.47 4.88
C SER A 245 -6.43 5.55 4.15
N PHE A 246 -6.37 5.00 2.93
CA PHE A 246 -5.26 5.31 2.04
C PHE A 246 -5.29 6.80 1.67
N ALA A 247 -4.10 7.39 1.61
CA ALA A 247 -3.96 8.84 1.38
C ALA A 247 -4.44 9.26 -0.02
N VAL A 248 -4.30 8.37 -1.01
CA VAL A 248 -4.68 8.61 -2.40
C VAL A 248 -5.84 7.69 -2.79
N GLY A 249 -6.84 8.22 -3.44
CA GLY A 249 -8.06 7.54 -3.86
C GLY A 249 -9.10 7.48 -2.74
N ARG A 250 -8.94 6.60 -1.79
CA ARG A 250 -9.94 6.32 -0.74
C ARG A 250 -10.27 7.52 0.14
N THR A 251 -9.29 8.33 0.50
CA THR A 251 -9.56 9.57 1.27
C THR A 251 -10.43 10.53 0.47
N GLN A 252 -10.19 10.70 -0.81
CA GLN A 252 -10.97 11.59 -1.67
C GLN A 252 -12.40 11.07 -1.85
N GLU A 253 -12.61 9.77 -1.99
CA GLU A 253 -13.96 9.18 -2.01
C GLU A 253 -14.72 9.42 -0.69
N MET A 254 -14.05 9.27 0.46
CA MET A 254 -14.67 9.56 1.76
C MET A 254 -15.05 11.05 1.88
N LEU A 255 -14.22 11.96 1.38
CA LEU A 255 -14.53 13.38 1.34
C LEU A 255 -15.76 13.66 0.46
N TYR A 256 -15.84 13.03 -0.72
CA TYR A 256 -16.98 13.14 -1.62
C TYR A 256 -18.27 12.67 -0.95
N PHE A 257 -18.28 11.49 -0.33
CA PHE A 257 -19.45 10.97 0.39
C PHE A 257 -19.86 11.87 1.58
N ILE A 258 -18.89 12.34 2.37
CA ILE A 258 -19.19 13.21 3.51
C ILE A 258 -19.74 14.57 3.05
N ARG A 259 -19.24 15.10 1.92
CA ARG A 259 -19.81 16.30 1.30
C ARG A 259 -21.30 16.08 0.96
N GLU A 260 -21.65 14.97 0.31
CA GLU A 260 -23.03 14.61 -0.01
C GLU A 260 -23.89 14.49 1.26
N ILE A 261 -23.37 13.82 2.30
CA ILE A 261 -24.05 13.68 3.60
C ILE A 261 -24.37 15.05 4.19
N LYS A 262 -23.40 15.98 4.18
CA LYS A 262 -23.58 17.34 4.72
C LYS A 262 -24.51 18.19 3.86
N THR A 263 -24.34 18.16 2.54
CA THR A 263 -25.18 18.93 1.60
C THR A 263 -26.65 18.51 1.70
N ARG A 264 -26.91 17.21 1.84
CA ARG A 264 -28.25 16.64 1.97
C ARG A 264 -28.80 16.65 3.41
N GLY A 265 -28.00 17.07 4.39
CA GLY A 265 -28.40 17.14 5.80
C GLY A 265 -28.78 15.78 6.42
N LEU A 266 -28.10 14.70 6.02
CA LEU A 266 -28.45 13.34 6.43
C LEU A 266 -28.09 13.02 7.88
N VAL A 267 -27.22 13.81 8.52
CA VAL A 267 -26.89 13.73 9.95
C VAL A 267 -27.63 14.83 10.69
N THR A 268 -28.61 14.43 11.51
CA THR A 268 -29.51 15.35 12.23
C THR A 268 -28.98 15.68 13.63
N GLY A 269 -29.21 16.90 14.12
CA GLY A 269 -28.74 17.33 15.44
C GLY A 269 -27.23 17.67 15.52
N HIS A 270 -26.46 17.36 14.48
CA HIS A 270 -25.02 17.58 14.41
C HIS A 270 -24.59 18.19 13.07
N SER A 271 -25.36 19.14 12.52
CA SER A 271 -25.11 19.71 11.17
C SER A 271 -23.69 20.21 10.96
N ASP A 272 -23.05 20.76 12.00
CA ASP A 272 -21.73 21.38 11.94
C ASP A 272 -20.60 20.46 12.45
N PHE A 273 -20.81 19.13 12.49
CA PHE A 273 -19.76 18.24 12.96
C PHE A 273 -18.45 18.44 12.18
N PRO A 274 -17.31 18.56 12.88
CA PRO A 274 -16.01 18.73 12.22
C PRO A 274 -15.51 17.43 11.61
N VAL A 275 -14.87 17.56 10.44
CA VAL A 275 -14.20 16.47 9.74
C VAL A 275 -12.74 16.84 9.57
N TYR A 276 -11.85 16.01 10.07
CA TYR A 276 -10.40 16.23 9.96
C TYR A 276 -9.79 15.27 8.95
N VAL A 277 -8.96 15.80 8.03
CA VAL A 277 -8.01 15.02 7.26
C VAL A 277 -6.64 15.23 7.89
N ASP A 278 -6.17 14.22 8.62
CA ASP A 278 -4.87 14.26 9.32
C ASP A 278 -3.85 13.37 8.60
N SER A 279 -3.48 13.80 7.40
CA SER A 279 -2.46 13.19 6.56
C SER A 279 -1.94 14.22 5.54
N PRO A 280 -0.70 14.71 5.66
CA PRO A 280 -0.12 15.65 4.68
C PRO A 280 -0.18 15.11 3.25
N LEU A 281 0.16 13.83 3.05
CA LEU A 281 0.07 13.18 1.74
C LEU A 281 -1.36 13.20 1.17
N ALA A 282 -2.37 12.91 1.99
CA ALA A 282 -3.77 12.94 1.54
C ALA A 282 -4.23 14.35 1.16
N ILE A 283 -3.73 15.37 1.86
CA ILE A 283 -4.02 16.77 1.57
C ILE A 283 -3.40 17.18 0.22
N GLU A 284 -2.12 16.83 -0.01
CA GLU A 284 -1.46 17.09 -1.29
C GLU A 284 -2.16 16.33 -2.44
N ALA A 285 -2.50 15.06 -2.24
CA ALA A 285 -3.25 14.27 -3.21
C ALA A 285 -4.62 14.90 -3.55
N THR A 286 -5.36 15.36 -2.55
CA THR A 286 -6.65 16.05 -2.77
C THR A 286 -6.49 17.27 -3.66
N SER A 287 -5.37 18.01 -3.53
CA SER A 287 -5.08 19.14 -4.42
C SER A 287 -4.85 18.70 -5.87
N VAL A 288 -4.23 17.53 -6.10
CA VAL A 288 -4.07 16.96 -7.45
C VAL A 288 -5.44 16.60 -8.04
N PHE A 289 -6.32 15.97 -7.27
CA PHE A 289 -7.69 15.64 -7.71
C PHE A 289 -8.51 16.88 -8.09
N LEU A 290 -8.32 17.99 -7.38
CA LEU A 290 -9.04 19.25 -7.65
C LEU A 290 -8.46 20.04 -8.83
N GLN A 291 -7.22 19.79 -9.23
CA GLN A 291 -6.51 20.51 -10.29
C GLN A 291 -6.37 19.69 -11.58
N CYS A 292 -6.79 18.41 -11.58
CA CYS A 292 -6.67 17.56 -12.74
C CYS A 292 -7.60 18.02 -13.89
N ASP A 293 -7.26 17.61 -15.11
CA ASP A 293 -8.12 17.81 -16.26
C ASP A 293 -9.44 17.03 -16.11
N SER A 294 -10.52 17.56 -16.67
CA SER A 294 -11.84 16.95 -16.63
C SER A 294 -11.92 15.55 -17.28
N SER A 295 -10.97 15.20 -18.12
CA SER A 295 -10.89 13.87 -18.75
C SER A 295 -10.57 12.74 -17.77
N TYR A 296 -10.09 13.06 -16.57
CA TYR A 296 -9.73 12.09 -15.52
C TYR A 296 -10.86 11.82 -14.51
N ILE A 297 -11.95 12.56 -14.55
CA ILE A 297 -13.03 12.51 -13.56
C ILE A 297 -14.37 12.25 -14.23
N ASP A 298 -15.30 11.63 -13.47
CA ASP A 298 -16.63 11.29 -13.93
C ASP A 298 -17.53 12.51 -14.19
N GLU A 299 -18.65 12.27 -14.85
CA GLU A 299 -19.62 13.31 -15.20
C GLU A 299 -20.28 13.94 -13.95
N GLU A 300 -20.45 13.18 -12.87
CA GLU A 300 -21.07 13.66 -11.64
C GLU A 300 -20.14 14.68 -10.95
N MET A 301 -18.87 14.37 -10.80
CA MET A 301 -17.88 15.30 -10.24
C MET A 301 -17.71 16.53 -11.14
N GLN A 302 -17.67 16.34 -12.46
CA GLN A 302 -17.64 17.46 -13.41
C GLN A 302 -18.87 18.37 -13.26
N ALA A 303 -20.07 17.81 -13.06
CA ALA A 303 -21.29 18.58 -12.84
C ALA A 303 -21.21 19.43 -11.57
N VAL A 304 -20.67 18.89 -10.49
CA VAL A 304 -20.42 19.64 -9.24
C VAL A 304 -19.46 20.80 -9.48
N ILE A 305 -18.35 20.56 -10.19
CA ILE A 305 -17.37 21.63 -10.51
C ILE A 305 -18.01 22.70 -11.39
N ARG A 306 -18.80 22.30 -12.42
CA ARG A 306 -19.52 23.26 -13.29
C ARG A 306 -20.55 24.11 -12.55
N SER A 307 -21.14 23.60 -11.45
CA SER A 307 -22.03 24.40 -10.59
C SER A 307 -21.30 25.47 -9.76
N GLY A 308 -19.96 25.47 -9.78
CA GLY A 308 -19.13 26.38 -8.97
C GLY A 308 -18.86 25.86 -7.57
N GLU A 309 -19.24 24.62 -7.26
CA GLU A 309 -18.97 23.98 -5.97
C GLU A 309 -17.67 23.19 -6.01
N ASN A 310 -17.06 23.02 -4.84
CA ASN A 310 -15.90 22.15 -4.69
C ASN A 310 -16.36 20.73 -4.29
N PRO A 311 -16.07 19.69 -5.09
CA PRO A 311 -16.56 18.34 -4.84
C PRO A 311 -15.94 17.67 -3.61
N LEU A 312 -14.78 18.12 -3.14
CA LEU A 312 -14.02 17.53 -2.04
C LEU A 312 -13.87 18.47 -0.83
N CYS A 313 -14.56 19.63 -0.85
CA CYS A 313 -14.51 20.60 0.23
C CYS A 313 -15.93 20.97 0.67
N PHE A 314 -16.15 21.12 1.97
CA PHE A 314 -17.44 21.41 2.56
C PHE A 314 -17.27 22.13 3.91
N PRO A 315 -18.31 22.82 4.43
CA PRO A 315 -18.24 23.43 5.75
C PRO A 315 -17.89 22.45 6.86
N GLY A 316 -16.93 22.80 7.71
CA GLY A 316 -16.46 21.94 8.81
C GLY A 316 -15.31 21.00 8.44
N LEU A 317 -14.87 20.94 7.16
CA LEU A 317 -13.63 20.25 6.79
C LEU A 317 -12.41 21.02 7.32
N ARG A 318 -11.51 20.29 7.96
CA ARG A 318 -10.26 20.82 8.53
C ARG A 318 -9.08 19.95 8.09
N LEU A 319 -8.07 20.58 7.54
CA LEU A 319 -6.86 19.93 7.05
C LEU A 319 -5.74 20.12 8.08
N SER A 320 -5.11 19.03 8.53
CA SER A 320 -4.04 19.03 9.53
C SER A 320 -2.72 18.66 8.88
N VAL A 321 -1.79 19.60 8.83
CA VAL A 321 -0.47 19.43 8.21
C VAL A 321 0.61 19.24 9.28
N SER A 322 0.61 20.07 10.33
CA SER A 322 1.63 20.04 11.37
C SER A 322 1.38 18.94 12.42
N GLN A 323 2.44 18.61 13.19
CA GLN A 323 2.31 17.66 14.30
C GLN A 323 1.51 18.25 15.47
N GLU A 324 1.59 19.55 15.67
CA GLU A 324 0.85 20.28 16.69
C GLU A 324 -0.65 20.24 16.43
N GLU A 325 -1.06 20.47 15.19
CA GLU A 325 -2.48 20.33 14.76
C GLU A 325 -2.98 18.91 14.97
N SER A 326 -2.19 17.90 14.58
CA SER A 326 -2.52 16.49 14.77
C SER A 326 -2.73 16.11 16.25
N LYS A 327 -1.90 16.63 17.15
CA LYS A 327 -2.07 16.41 18.60
C LYS A 327 -3.33 17.08 19.11
N ALA A 328 -3.60 18.32 18.69
CA ALA A 328 -4.78 19.08 19.11
C ALA A 328 -6.11 18.37 18.76
N ILE A 329 -6.16 17.59 17.65
CA ILE A 329 -7.32 16.78 17.29
C ILE A 329 -7.68 15.78 18.40
N ASN A 330 -6.67 15.13 19.00
CA ASN A 330 -6.88 14.14 20.06
C ASN A 330 -7.20 14.77 21.42
N GLU A 331 -6.80 16.02 21.65
CA GLU A 331 -7.06 16.77 22.88
C GLU A 331 -8.49 17.38 22.90
N ASP A 332 -9.00 17.75 21.72
CA ASP A 332 -10.36 18.29 21.55
C ASP A 332 -11.42 17.22 21.81
N LYS A 333 -12.34 17.47 22.75
CA LYS A 333 -13.41 16.55 23.15
C LYS A 333 -14.67 16.64 22.30
N THR A 334 -14.76 17.59 21.38
CA THR A 334 -15.89 17.70 20.45
C THR A 334 -16.00 16.44 19.59
N PRO A 335 -17.15 15.78 19.50
CA PRO A 335 -17.36 14.65 18.58
C PRO A 335 -17.07 15.05 17.14
N LYS A 336 -16.33 14.20 16.42
CA LYS A 336 -15.80 14.51 15.10
C LYS A 336 -15.55 13.28 14.25
N VAL A 337 -15.36 13.50 12.95
CA VAL A 337 -14.83 12.49 12.01
C VAL A 337 -13.35 12.76 11.79
N ILE A 338 -12.51 11.73 11.85
CA ILE A 338 -11.07 11.80 11.65
C ILE A 338 -10.69 10.81 10.53
N ILE A 339 -10.20 11.32 9.41
CA ILE A 339 -9.67 10.53 8.30
C ILE A 339 -8.15 10.64 8.34
N SER A 340 -7.45 9.51 8.43
CA SER A 340 -5.99 9.53 8.56
C SER A 340 -5.34 8.29 7.94
N ALA A 341 -4.19 8.46 7.32
CA ALA A 341 -3.38 7.36 6.78
C ALA A 341 -2.49 6.72 7.90
N SER A 342 -2.20 5.42 7.79
CA SER A 342 -2.42 4.49 6.70
C SER A 342 -3.75 3.73 6.84
N GLY A 343 -4.26 3.21 5.71
CA GLY A 343 -5.52 2.46 5.69
C GLY A 343 -5.49 1.13 6.43
N MET A 344 -4.30 0.51 6.61
CA MET A 344 -4.12 -0.76 7.34
C MET A 344 -3.60 -0.57 8.77
N CYS A 345 -3.49 0.67 9.26
CA CYS A 345 -3.11 1.05 10.63
C CYS A 345 -1.65 0.73 11.04
N ASP A 346 -0.79 0.29 10.14
CA ASP A 346 0.58 -0.12 10.49
C ASP A 346 1.54 1.05 10.65
N ALA A 347 1.27 2.17 10.01
CA ALA A 347 2.09 3.37 10.03
C ALA A 347 1.24 4.64 10.10
N GLY A 348 1.87 5.80 10.19
CA GLY A 348 1.23 7.09 10.07
C GLY A 348 0.52 7.58 11.32
N ARG A 349 -0.15 8.72 11.16
CA ARG A 349 -0.83 9.45 12.26
C ARG A 349 -2.06 8.70 12.77
N ILE A 350 -2.68 7.85 11.97
CA ILE A 350 -3.80 7.00 12.37
C ILE A 350 -3.53 6.23 13.66
N ARG A 351 -2.28 5.76 13.87
CA ARG A 351 -1.91 5.01 15.08
C ARG A 351 -2.05 5.85 16.36
N HIS A 352 -1.82 7.16 16.28
CA HIS A 352 -2.06 8.07 17.40
C HIS A 352 -3.56 8.24 17.65
N HIS A 353 -4.37 8.40 16.60
CA HIS A 353 -5.81 8.49 16.75
C HIS A 353 -6.40 7.20 17.32
N LEU A 354 -5.94 6.02 16.87
CA LEU A 354 -6.34 4.74 17.43
C LEU A 354 -5.99 4.64 18.93
N LYS A 355 -4.79 5.04 19.33
CA LYS A 355 -4.38 5.05 20.74
C LYS A 355 -5.34 5.87 21.62
N HIS A 356 -5.86 6.99 21.11
CA HIS A 356 -6.74 7.90 21.86
C HIS A 356 -8.22 7.53 21.80
N ASN A 357 -8.64 6.64 20.87
CA ASN A 357 -10.05 6.34 20.64
C ASN A 357 -10.44 4.87 20.86
N LEU A 358 -9.52 3.89 20.76
CA LEU A 358 -9.84 2.46 20.88
C LEU A 358 -10.45 2.07 22.23
N TRP A 359 -9.99 2.66 23.33
CA TRP A 359 -10.47 2.37 24.69
C TRP A 359 -11.79 3.09 25.05
N ARG A 360 -12.34 3.87 24.12
CA ARG A 360 -13.53 4.69 24.34
C ARG A 360 -14.75 4.03 23.70
N PRO A 361 -15.71 3.48 24.48
CA PRO A 361 -16.86 2.74 23.93
C PRO A 361 -17.81 3.61 23.10
N GLU A 362 -17.81 4.93 23.28
CA GLU A 362 -18.57 5.85 22.47
C GLU A 362 -17.98 6.08 21.06
N CYS A 363 -16.71 5.71 20.81
CA CYS A 363 -16.04 5.91 19.52
C CYS A 363 -16.29 4.75 18.54
N LEU A 364 -16.07 5.03 17.27
CA LEU A 364 -16.14 4.08 16.17
C LEU A 364 -14.83 4.12 15.38
N VAL A 365 -14.24 2.95 15.10
CA VAL A 365 -13.23 2.79 14.05
C VAL A 365 -13.94 2.18 12.84
N LEU A 366 -13.96 2.90 11.73
CA LEU A 366 -14.65 2.52 10.51
C LEU A 366 -13.66 2.20 9.40
N PHE A 367 -13.50 0.93 9.08
CA PHE A 367 -12.67 0.48 7.96
C PHE A 367 -13.39 0.72 6.63
N VAL A 368 -12.68 1.33 5.69
CA VAL A 368 -13.16 1.69 4.36
C VAL A 368 -12.31 1.06 3.25
N GLY A 369 -11.69 -0.08 3.53
CA GLY A 369 -10.85 -0.81 2.59
C GLY A 369 -10.37 -2.14 3.17
N TYR A 370 -9.76 -2.96 2.31
CA TYR A 370 -9.22 -4.27 2.68
C TYR A 370 -8.17 -4.17 3.78
N GLN A 371 -8.17 -5.17 4.66
CA GLN A 371 -7.22 -5.30 5.77
C GLN A 371 -6.37 -6.56 5.57
N ALA A 372 -5.10 -6.40 5.22
CA ALA A 372 -4.20 -7.52 4.94
C ALA A 372 -3.84 -8.31 6.20
N VAL A 373 -3.68 -9.61 6.06
CA VAL A 373 -3.29 -10.51 7.15
C VAL A 373 -1.94 -10.09 7.76
N GLY A 374 -1.93 -9.95 9.10
CA GLY A 374 -0.73 -9.56 9.85
C GLY A 374 -0.63 -8.07 10.13
N THR A 375 -1.58 -7.25 9.66
CA THR A 375 -1.66 -5.81 9.96
C THR A 375 -2.44 -5.55 11.24
N LEU A 376 -2.23 -4.37 11.84
CA LEU A 376 -3.01 -3.93 12.99
C LEU A 376 -4.49 -3.77 12.63
N GLY A 377 -4.79 -3.21 11.45
CA GLY A 377 -6.16 -3.06 10.98
C GLY A 377 -6.87 -4.40 10.87
N ARG A 378 -6.19 -5.45 10.38
CA ARG A 378 -6.74 -6.80 10.33
C ARG A 378 -7.01 -7.38 11.71
N ALA A 379 -6.11 -7.19 12.66
CA ALA A 379 -6.31 -7.66 14.03
C ALA A 379 -7.55 -7.01 14.67
N LEU A 380 -7.75 -5.70 14.48
CA LEU A 380 -8.94 -4.98 14.95
C LEU A 380 -10.21 -5.48 14.25
N HIS A 381 -10.17 -5.63 12.92
CA HIS A 381 -11.28 -6.14 12.12
C HIS A 381 -11.71 -7.56 12.55
N ASP A 382 -10.76 -8.42 12.90
CA ASP A 382 -11.00 -9.78 13.38
C ASP A 382 -11.46 -9.82 14.85
N GLY A 383 -11.62 -8.67 15.52
CA GLY A 383 -12.20 -8.56 16.84
C GLY A 383 -11.20 -8.68 18.00
N ALA A 384 -9.95 -8.29 17.80
CA ALA A 384 -8.97 -8.20 18.89
C ALA A 384 -9.51 -7.34 20.03
N LYS A 385 -9.41 -7.83 21.26
CA LYS A 385 -9.86 -7.13 22.48
C LYS A 385 -8.78 -6.23 23.07
N GLU A 386 -7.55 -6.44 22.67
CA GLU A 386 -6.38 -5.70 23.10
C GLU A 386 -5.37 -5.64 21.95
N VAL A 387 -4.74 -4.49 21.75
CA VAL A 387 -3.70 -4.29 20.73
C VAL A 387 -2.53 -3.50 21.30
N LYS A 388 -1.34 -3.71 20.73
CA LYS A 388 -0.13 -3.00 21.16
C LYS A 388 0.17 -1.82 20.24
N LEU A 389 0.10 -0.60 20.80
CA LEU A 389 0.42 0.65 20.12
C LEU A 389 1.54 1.38 20.90
N PHE A 390 2.64 1.75 20.21
CA PHE A 390 3.78 2.47 20.82
C PHE A 390 4.33 1.82 22.11
N ASN A 391 4.34 0.48 22.16
CA ASN A 391 4.73 -0.36 23.33
C ASN A 391 3.75 -0.30 24.52
N GLU A 392 2.58 0.29 24.36
CA GLU A 392 1.49 0.25 25.33
C GLU A 392 0.41 -0.73 24.87
N GLU A 393 -0.17 -1.47 25.81
CA GLU A 393 -1.32 -2.35 25.59
C GLU A 393 -2.59 -1.50 25.72
N ILE A 394 -3.42 -1.51 24.69
CA ILE A 394 -4.65 -0.71 24.59
C ILE A 394 -5.83 -1.66 24.46
N GLU A 395 -6.78 -1.56 25.40
CA GLU A 395 -8.07 -2.27 25.32
C GLU A 395 -8.90 -1.73 24.16
N VAL A 396 -9.64 -2.61 23.47
CA VAL A 396 -10.51 -2.27 22.35
C VAL A 396 -11.96 -2.32 22.83
N GLU A 397 -12.45 -1.19 23.29
CA GLU A 397 -13.83 -0.97 23.74
C GLU A 397 -14.67 -0.23 22.69
N SER A 398 -14.02 0.48 21.74
CA SER A 398 -14.69 1.16 20.66
C SER A 398 -15.40 0.18 19.72
N GLU A 399 -16.47 0.64 19.10
CA GLU A 399 -17.10 -0.08 18.00
C GLU A 399 -16.11 -0.21 16.83
N ILE A 400 -16.01 -1.41 16.25
CA ILE A 400 -15.26 -1.66 15.02
C ILE A 400 -16.27 -2.03 13.94
N ALA A 401 -16.29 -1.29 12.84
CA ALA A 401 -17.15 -1.55 11.69
C ALA A 401 -16.39 -1.41 10.37
N SER A 402 -17.00 -1.92 9.31
CA SER A 402 -16.48 -1.81 7.95
C SER A 402 -17.59 -1.39 7.00
N LEU A 403 -17.30 -0.53 6.04
CA LEU A 403 -18.15 -0.32 4.87
C LEU A 403 -17.89 -1.45 3.87
N PRO A 404 -18.87 -2.31 3.59
CA PRO A 404 -18.67 -3.44 2.69
C PRO A 404 -18.52 -2.97 1.23
N GLY A 405 -17.74 -3.72 0.44
CA GLY A 405 -17.68 -3.53 -1.01
C GLY A 405 -16.93 -2.29 -1.51
N VAL A 406 -16.34 -1.50 -0.62
CA VAL A 406 -15.53 -0.34 -1.01
C VAL A 406 -14.14 -0.83 -1.44
N SER A 407 -14.02 -1.29 -2.69
CA SER A 407 -12.75 -1.72 -3.31
C SER A 407 -12.43 -0.85 -4.51
N GLY A 408 -11.15 -0.50 -4.68
CA GLY A 408 -10.66 0.19 -5.87
C GLY A 408 -10.52 -0.74 -7.07
N HIS A 409 -10.42 -2.06 -6.86
CA HIS A 409 -10.26 -3.04 -7.94
C HIS A 409 -11.59 -3.64 -8.37
N ALA A 410 -11.66 -4.00 -9.64
CA ALA A 410 -12.72 -4.84 -10.17
C ALA A 410 -12.72 -6.21 -9.48
N ASP A 411 -13.89 -6.76 -9.24
CA ASP A 411 -14.05 -8.14 -8.81
C ASP A 411 -13.93 -9.12 -10.00
N LYS A 412 -14.08 -10.41 -9.73
CA LYS A 412 -13.99 -11.45 -10.77
C LYS A 412 -14.91 -11.17 -11.97
N GLN A 413 -16.15 -10.75 -11.73
CA GLN A 413 -17.09 -10.46 -12.80
C GLN A 413 -16.72 -9.18 -13.54
N GLY A 414 -16.23 -8.16 -12.86
CA GLY A 414 -15.70 -6.94 -13.46
C GLY A 414 -14.50 -7.20 -14.36
N LEU A 415 -13.53 -8.00 -13.91
CA LEU A 415 -12.38 -8.44 -14.71
C LEU A 415 -12.82 -9.21 -15.97
N ILE A 416 -13.78 -10.14 -15.82
CA ILE A 416 -14.35 -10.90 -16.95
C ILE A 416 -15.10 -9.97 -17.91
N ALA A 417 -15.88 -9.02 -17.40
CA ALA A 417 -16.62 -8.06 -18.23
C ALA A 417 -15.66 -7.18 -19.04
N TRP A 418 -14.59 -6.67 -18.40
CA TRP A 418 -13.58 -5.89 -19.09
C TRP A 418 -12.86 -6.70 -20.17
N LEU A 419 -12.48 -7.96 -19.88
CA LEU A 419 -11.86 -8.88 -20.83
C LEU A 419 -12.78 -9.20 -22.03
N LYS A 420 -14.09 -9.33 -21.79
CA LYS A 420 -15.08 -9.54 -22.86
C LYS A 420 -15.31 -8.31 -23.73
N GLY A 421 -14.81 -7.15 -23.34
CA GLY A 421 -14.84 -5.93 -24.15
C GLY A 421 -13.90 -5.95 -25.35
N PHE A 422 -12.93 -6.88 -25.41
CA PHE A 422 -12.11 -7.08 -26.61
C PHE A 422 -12.94 -7.70 -27.73
N SER A 423 -12.83 -7.13 -28.93
CA SER A 423 -13.58 -7.62 -30.14
C SER A 423 -13.13 -9.02 -30.57
N GLU A 424 -11.89 -9.38 -30.31
CA GLU A 424 -11.29 -10.69 -30.56
C GLU A 424 -10.55 -11.17 -29.33
N LYS A 425 -10.58 -12.49 -29.07
CA LYS A 425 -9.82 -13.05 -27.93
C LYS A 425 -8.31 -12.90 -28.18
N PRO A 426 -7.53 -12.43 -27.18
CA PRO A 426 -6.07 -12.46 -27.27
C PRO A 426 -5.54 -13.87 -27.54
N GLU A 427 -4.42 -13.98 -28.26
CA GLU A 427 -3.74 -15.27 -28.49
C GLU A 427 -3.32 -15.94 -27.18
N LEU A 428 -2.95 -15.12 -26.16
CA LEU A 428 -2.62 -15.57 -24.82
C LEU A 428 -2.89 -14.46 -23.81
N VAL A 429 -3.45 -14.83 -22.65
CA VAL A 429 -3.68 -13.96 -21.49
C VAL A 429 -2.71 -14.36 -20.39
N PHE A 430 -1.84 -13.45 -19.96
CA PHE A 430 -1.00 -13.60 -18.79
C PHE A 430 -1.76 -13.04 -17.58
N VAL A 431 -1.98 -13.88 -16.58
CA VAL A 431 -2.66 -13.50 -15.34
C VAL A 431 -1.59 -13.15 -14.30
N ASN A 432 -1.53 -11.88 -13.91
CA ASN A 432 -0.52 -11.34 -12.99
C ASN A 432 -1.21 -10.56 -11.86
N HIS A 433 -0.45 -9.95 -10.95
CA HIS A 433 -0.95 -9.07 -9.91
C HIS A 433 -2.14 -9.65 -9.13
N GLY A 434 -1.90 -10.74 -8.43
CA GLY A 434 -2.84 -11.44 -7.58
C GLY A 434 -2.11 -12.45 -6.71
N ASP A 435 -2.65 -12.72 -5.53
CA ASP A 435 -2.09 -13.79 -4.72
C ASP A 435 -2.28 -15.17 -5.41
N PRO A 436 -1.58 -16.22 -4.97
CA PRO A 436 -1.57 -17.50 -5.69
C PRO A 436 -2.96 -18.09 -5.92
N GLU A 437 -3.85 -17.99 -4.93
CA GLU A 437 -5.20 -18.53 -5.02
C GLU A 437 -6.05 -17.77 -6.06
N SER A 438 -5.96 -16.44 -6.03
CA SER A 438 -6.67 -15.57 -6.97
C SER A 438 -6.16 -15.74 -8.40
N ALA A 439 -4.84 -15.75 -8.61
CA ALA A 439 -4.24 -15.91 -9.93
C ALA A 439 -4.54 -17.28 -10.56
N ASP A 440 -4.40 -18.36 -9.78
CA ASP A 440 -4.67 -19.73 -10.24
C ASP A 440 -6.16 -19.94 -10.52
N SER A 441 -7.05 -19.46 -9.62
CA SER A 441 -8.50 -19.54 -9.79
C SER A 441 -8.97 -18.80 -11.04
N PHE A 442 -8.45 -17.58 -11.25
CA PHE A 442 -8.81 -16.78 -12.43
C PHE A 442 -8.29 -17.42 -13.72
N THR A 443 -7.06 -17.90 -13.73
CA THR A 443 -6.47 -18.64 -14.86
C THR A 443 -7.28 -19.88 -15.19
N ALA A 444 -7.72 -20.65 -14.21
CA ALA A 444 -8.57 -21.83 -14.40
C ALA A 444 -9.94 -21.44 -14.99
N CYS A 445 -10.57 -20.38 -14.50
CA CYS A 445 -11.82 -19.85 -15.03
C CYS A 445 -11.67 -19.44 -16.51
N LEU A 446 -10.63 -18.68 -16.85
CA LEU A 446 -10.36 -18.25 -18.22
C LEU A 446 -10.18 -19.44 -19.17
N ASN A 447 -9.42 -20.45 -18.77
CA ASN A 447 -9.14 -21.63 -19.59
C ASN A 447 -10.36 -22.56 -19.71
N ASN A 448 -11.01 -22.90 -18.60
CA ASN A 448 -11.97 -24.00 -18.55
C ASN A 448 -13.40 -23.55 -18.82
N GLU A 449 -13.76 -22.33 -18.41
CA GLU A 449 -15.14 -21.84 -18.50
C GLU A 449 -15.34 -20.87 -19.67
N LEU A 450 -14.34 -20.01 -19.92
CA LEU A 450 -14.47 -18.93 -20.92
C LEU A 450 -13.72 -19.20 -22.23
N GLY A 451 -12.91 -20.28 -22.28
CA GLY A 451 -12.23 -20.73 -23.50
C GLY A 451 -11.16 -19.75 -24.00
N TYR A 452 -10.51 -19.05 -23.10
CA TYR A 452 -9.26 -18.31 -23.39
C TYR A 452 -8.06 -19.25 -23.24
N ARG A 453 -6.93 -18.85 -23.78
CA ARG A 453 -5.62 -19.41 -23.39
C ARG A 453 -5.03 -18.48 -22.34
N ALA A 454 -4.95 -18.92 -21.10
CA ALA A 454 -4.43 -18.13 -19.99
C ALA A 454 -3.30 -18.85 -19.27
N PHE A 455 -2.35 -18.10 -18.74
CA PHE A 455 -1.20 -18.58 -17.98
C PHE A 455 -0.83 -17.59 -16.91
N ALA A 456 -0.64 -18.04 -15.67
CA ALA A 456 -0.12 -17.24 -14.56
C ALA A 456 1.40 -17.44 -14.45
N PRO A 457 2.23 -16.44 -14.79
CA PRO A 457 3.68 -16.56 -14.75
C PRO A 457 4.20 -16.43 -13.32
N TYR A 458 5.25 -17.18 -12.99
CA TYR A 458 6.12 -16.88 -11.85
C TYR A 458 7.27 -15.97 -12.28
N SER A 459 7.89 -15.30 -11.31
CA SER A 459 9.02 -14.40 -11.56
C SER A 459 10.16 -15.10 -12.32
N GLY A 460 10.69 -14.44 -13.34
CA GLY A 460 11.68 -14.97 -14.28
C GLY A 460 11.11 -15.74 -15.46
N THR A 461 9.78 -15.84 -15.60
CA THR A 461 9.16 -16.41 -16.82
C THR A 461 9.37 -15.47 -17.99
N GLU A 462 9.84 -16.02 -19.13
CA GLU A 462 10.09 -15.29 -20.38
C GLU A 462 9.21 -15.78 -21.52
N PHE A 463 8.69 -14.85 -22.29
CA PHE A 463 7.87 -15.14 -23.48
C PHE A 463 8.35 -14.34 -24.68
N ASP A 464 8.59 -15.05 -25.79
CA ASP A 464 8.89 -14.46 -27.09
C ASP A 464 7.60 -14.08 -27.80
N ILE A 465 7.32 -12.76 -27.85
CA ILE A 465 6.11 -12.19 -28.43
C ILE A 465 6.02 -12.46 -29.94
N ALA A 466 7.16 -12.38 -30.66
CA ALA A 466 7.19 -12.60 -32.10
C ALA A 466 6.93 -14.06 -32.46
N ALA A 467 7.51 -14.99 -31.71
CA ALA A 467 7.36 -16.43 -31.93
C ALA A 467 6.11 -17.02 -31.28
N GLY A 468 5.42 -16.28 -30.40
CA GLY A 468 4.22 -16.74 -29.68
C GLY A 468 4.49 -17.91 -28.73
N ARG A 469 5.68 -17.98 -28.10
CA ARG A 469 6.07 -19.11 -27.25
C ARG A 469 6.89 -18.69 -26.03
N PHE A 470 6.77 -19.48 -24.98
CA PHE A 470 7.64 -19.35 -23.81
C PHE A 470 9.07 -19.78 -24.18
N THR A 471 10.06 -18.98 -23.75
CA THR A 471 11.48 -19.30 -23.83
C THR A 471 11.99 -19.81 -22.49
N VAL A 472 11.43 -19.30 -21.37
CA VAL A 472 11.68 -19.77 -20.02
C VAL A 472 10.35 -19.84 -19.29
N VAL A 473 10.09 -20.96 -18.61
CA VAL A 473 8.97 -21.09 -17.66
C VAL A 473 9.57 -21.43 -16.31
N THR A 474 9.40 -20.52 -15.36
CA THR A 474 9.84 -20.68 -13.98
C THR A 474 8.77 -21.30 -13.11
N GLN A 475 9.18 -21.83 -11.97
CA GLN A 475 8.29 -22.23 -10.89
C GLN A 475 8.54 -21.33 -9.68
N GLY A 476 7.49 -21.01 -8.92
CA GLY A 476 7.62 -20.24 -7.70
C GLY A 476 8.59 -20.90 -6.72
N ARG A 477 9.54 -20.13 -6.23
CA ARG A 477 10.46 -20.54 -5.16
C ARG A 477 9.93 -19.96 -3.85
N PRO A 478 9.25 -20.75 -2.99
CA PRO A 478 8.73 -20.24 -1.73
C PRO A 478 9.88 -19.72 -0.86
N ILE A 479 9.70 -18.53 -0.29
CA ILE A 479 10.63 -18.00 0.71
C ILE A 479 10.53 -18.88 1.96
N VAL A 480 11.50 -19.77 2.12
CA VAL A 480 11.62 -20.61 3.31
C VAL A 480 12.00 -19.68 4.46
N LYS A 481 11.05 -19.38 5.34
CA LYS A 481 11.38 -18.76 6.63
C LYS A 481 12.28 -19.74 7.37
N THR A 482 13.60 -19.56 7.28
CA THR A 482 14.49 -20.16 8.27
C THR A 482 13.94 -19.76 9.63
N PRO A 483 13.56 -20.70 10.51
CA PRO A 483 13.20 -20.34 11.87
C PRO A 483 14.33 -19.45 12.35
N LYS A 484 14.04 -18.22 12.78
CA LYS A 484 15.05 -17.37 13.42
C LYS A 484 15.70 -18.29 14.42
N ALA A 485 16.98 -18.63 14.20
CA ALA A 485 17.74 -19.40 15.16
C ALA A 485 17.42 -18.78 16.51
N PRO A 486 17.00 -19.57 17.53
CA PRO A 486 16.54 -19.04 18.81
C PRO A 486 17.53 -17.97 19.18
N SER A 487 17.06 -16.76 19.30
CA SER A 487 17.85 -15.50 19.30
C SER A 487 19.13 -15.79 20.06
N ALA A 488 20.27 -15.73 19.36
CA ALA A 488 21.56 -16.14 19.87
C ALA A 488 21.58 -15.70 21.34
N GLU A 489 21.70 -16.65 22.26
CA GLU A 489 21.57 -16.48 23.71
C GLU A 489 21.93 -15.07 24.07
N ARG A 490 20.98 -14.31 24.61
CA ARG A 490 21.21 -12.92 25.04
C ARG A 490 22.60 -12.95 25.63
N LYS A 491 23.61 -12.36 24.95
CA LYS A 491 24.97 -12.32 25.49
C LYS A 491 24.79 -11.74 26.86
N VAL A 492 24.72 -12.62 27.85
CA VAL A 492 24.49 -12.25 29.24
C VAL A 492 25.61 -11.31 29.52
N ASN A 493 25.28 -10.07 29.87
CA ASN A 493 26.28 -9.06 30.16
C ASN A 493 27.34 -9.68 31.08
N PRO A 494 28.62 -9.69 30.72
CA PRO A 494 29.66 -10.35 31.50
C PRO A 494 29.63 -9.90 32.98
N LEU A 495 29.27 -8.63 33.22
CA LEU A 495 29.07 -8.07 34.57
C LEU A 495 27.87 -8.70 35.29
N PHE A 496 26.80 -9.06 34.55
CA PHE A 496 25.65 -9.76 35.14
C PHE A 496 26.00 -11.21 35.49
N THR A 497 26.80 -11.87 34.69
CA THR A 497 27.32 -13.22 34.98
C THR A 497 28.24 -13.20 36.21
N GLU A 498 29.07 -12.16 36.33
CA GLU A 498 29.94 -11.94 37.49
C GLU A 498 29.11 -11.65 38.75
N LEU A 499 28.07 -10.83 38.64
CA LEU A 499 27.13 -10.56 39.72
C LEU A 499 26.42 -11.83 40.21
N LEU A 500 25.96 -12.69 39.30
CA LEU A 500 25.36 -13.98 39.66
C LEU A 500 26.35 -14.89 40.40
N ARG A 501 27.60 -15.01 39.91
CA ARG A 501 28.64 -15.78 40.61
C ARG A 501 28.92 -15.25 41.99
N ALA A 502 28.97 -13.92 42.17
CA ALA A 502 29.17 -13.31 43.46
C ALA A 502 28.01 -13.54 44.43
N ALA A 503 26.77 -13.56 43.91
CA ALA A 503 25.58 -13.86 44.69
C ALA A 503 25.55 -15.34 45.13
N GLU A 504 25.90 -16.29 44.23
CA GLU A 504 26.00 -17.72 44.52
C GLU A 504 27.09 -18.00 45.59
N ALA A 505 28.26 -17.40 45.45
CA ALA A 505 29.34 -17.52 46.43
C ALA A 505 28.92 -17.02 47.82
N ARG A 506 28.17 -15.91 47.89
CA ARG A 506 27.59 -15.41 49.15
C ARG A 506 26.55 -16.37 49.72
N MET A 507 25.68 -16.96 48.88
CA MET A 507 24.72 -17.97 49.35
C MET A 507 25.41 -19.19 49.95
N GLN A 508 26.50 -19.66 49.33
CA GLN A 508 27.32 -20.74 49.88
C GLN A 508 27.96 -20.35 51.22
N ALA A 509 28.51 -19.15 51.34
CA ALA A 509 29.07 -18.62 52.61
C ALA A 509 28.02 -18.54 53.72
N VAL A 510 26.77 -18.13 53.40
CA VAL A 510 25.66 -18.09 54.36
C VAL A 510 25.28 -19.50 54.82
N ARG A 511 25.24 -20.52 53.93
CA ARG A 511 25.01 -21.91 54.29
C ARG A 511 26.09 -22.45 55.24
N GLY A 512 27.34 -22.02 55.05
CA GLY A 512 28.46 -22.38 55.96
C GLY A 512 28.45 -21.68 57.34
N CYS A 513 27.46 -20.82 57.59
CA CYS A 513 27.30 -20.17 58.90
C CYS A 513 26.43 -20.98 59.89
N GLU A 514 25.96 -22.12 59.48
CA GLU A 514 25.21 -23.03 60.37
C GLU A 514 26.07 -23.44 61.57
N GLY A 515 25.55 -23.21 62.80
CA GLY A 515 26.31 -23.46 64.07
C GLY A 515 27.12 -22.28 64.63
N ARG A 516 27.14 -21.11 63.97
CA ARG A 516 27.77 -19.88 64.53
C ARG A 516 26.92 -19.21 65.62
N SER A 517 27.54 -18.31 66.39
CA SER A 517 26.84 -17.63 67.46
C SER A 517 25.66 -16.78 66.96
N ASN A 518 24.59 -16.66 67.80
CA ASN A 518 23.42 -15.83 67.46
C ASN A 518 23.79 -14.37 67.21
N ARG A 519 24.88 -13.89 67.78
CA ARG A 519 25.39 -12.53 67.56
C ARG A 519 25.95 -12.37 66.14
N ASP A 520 26.72 -13.34 65.68
CA ASP A 520 27.30 -13.36 64.33
C ASP A 520 26.22 -13.51 63.26
N LEU A 521 25.25 -14.41 63.51
CA LEU A 521 24.12 -14.62 62.57
C LEU A 521 23.27 -13.37 62.42
N ARG A 522 23.02 -12.58 63.47
CA ARG A 522 22.33 -11.28 63.37
C ARG A 522 23.13 -10.30 62.55
N ALA A 523 24.44 -10.16 62.79
CA ALA A 523 25.29 -9.23 62.05
C ALA A 523 25.33 -9.56 60.55
N PHE A 524 25.42 -10.85 60.18
CA PHE A 524 25.37 -11.29 58.77
C PHE A 524 24.00 -11.05 58.13
N THR A 525 22.90 -11.29 58.84
CA THR A 525 21.54 -11.02 58.37
C THR A 525 21.36 -9.54 58.03
N ASP A 526 21.83 -8.64 58.89
CA ASP A 526 21.75 -7.19 58.66
C ASP A 526 22.60 -6.75 57.46
N ALA A 527 23.77 -7.35 57.25
CA ALA A 527 24.62 -7.07 56.10
C ALA A 527 23.98 -7.51 54.78
N VAL A 528 23.34 -8.70 54.75
CA VAL A 528 22.61 -9.20 53.57
C VAL A 528 21.41 -8.32 53.26
N ARG A 529 20.61 -7.92 54.26
CA ARG A 529 19.47 -7.01 54.09
C ARG A 529 19.89 -5.67 53.48
N LYS A 530 20.93 -5.03 54.03
CA LYS A 530 21.47 -3.76 53.49
C LYS A 530 21.90 -3.85 52.04
N LEU A 531 22.44 -5.01 51.62
CA LEU A 531 22.80 -5.22 50.21
C LEU A 531 21.57 -5.40 49.32
N THR A 532 20.57 -6.14 49.80
CA THR A 532 19.29 -6.36 49.07
C THR A 532 18.56 -5.03 48.83
N ASP A 533 18.55 -4.14 49.81
CA ASP A 533 17.95 -2.81 49.73
C ASP A 533 18.67 -1.87 48.74
N LYS A 534 20.00 -2.06 48.56
CA LYS A 534 20.76 -1.34 47.52
C LYS A 534 20.48 -1.81 46.10
N ILE A 535 20.10 -3.07 45.91
CA ILE A 535 19.81 -3.67 44.59
C ILE A 535 18.37 -3.34 44.15
N LYS A 536 17.46 -3.09 45.12
CA LYS A 536 16.05 -2.72 44.84
C LYS A 536 15.85 -1.23 44.50
N ARG A 537 16.86 -0.39 44.65
CA ARG A 537 16.89 1.01 44.21
C ARG A 537 17.53 1.13 42.83
#